data_3b1cd5d534e72e62048c86906daad6a9
#
_entry.id   3b1cd5d534e72e62048c86906daad6a9
#
_cell.length_a   1.000
_cell.length_b   1.000
_cell.length_c   1.000
_cell.angle_alpha   90.00
_cell.angle_beta   90.00
_cell.angle_gamma   90.00
#
_symmetry.space_group_name_H-M   'P 1'
#
loop_
_entity.id
_entity.type
_entity.pdbx_description
1 polymer ?
#
loop_
_entity_poly.entity_id
_entity_poly.type
_entity_poly.pdbx_seq_one_letter_code
_entity_poly.pdbx_strand_id
1 'polypeptide(L)'
;SNRIEDVSGMVDYLSQLPKVDKTRIGALGICGGGGYSIKAAQTDKRFKSVATLSMFNTGDARRNGYMRSQKDTIRQRLAAAAAAREKEIQTGEIQYTPEFGAGMTPEQVAAITVDLYRQGYEYYAQTHFHPNSKTNSTVSSLLDLMEFDVNTNVDLINQPLLMIAGEKADSLYMTEEVFANATGTDNKELFKIPGATHIETYWKPEYVKQAVDKLTAFFGKHL
;
A
#
# COMPACT_ATOMS: atom_id res chain seq x y z
N SER A 1 9.58 6.29 -5.51
CA SER A 1 9.51 6.38 -6.98
C SER A 1 9.68 5.00 -7.64
N ASN A 2 10.68 4.19 -7.25
CA ASN A 2 10.98 2.92 -7.93
C ASN A 2 9.80 1.93 -7.99
N ARG A 3 8.96 1.87 -6.96
CA ARG A 3 7.78 0.98 -6.94
C ARG A 3 6.72 1.33 -7.99
N ILE A 4 6.62 2.59 -8.35
CA ILE A 4 5.70 3.03 -9.41
C ILE A 4 6.20 2.53 -10.76
N GLU A 5 7.51 2.66 -10.99
CA GLU A 5 8.17 2.14 -12.19
C GLU A 5 8.09 0.62 -12.27
N ASP A 6 8.24 -0.10 -11.13
CA ASP A 6 8.05 -1.55 -11.09
C ASP A 6 6.64 -1.96 -11.57
N VAL A 7 5.59 -1.21 -11.16
CA VAL A 7 4.21 -1.49 -11.59
C VAL A 7 4.02 -1.26 -13.10
N SER A 8 4.58 -0.19 -13.65
CA SER A 8 4.57 0.07 -15.10
C SER A 8 5.41 -0.98 -15.86
N GLY A 9 6.56 -1.38 -15.32
CA GLY A 9 7.40 -2.44 -15.88
C GLY A 9 6.71 -3.80 -15.95
N MET A 10 5.80 -4.11 -15.02
CA MET A 10 4.96 -5.32 -15.12
C MET A 10 4.08 -5.27 -16.37
N VAL A 11 3.52 -4.11 -16.72
CA VAL A 11 2.73 -3.96 -17.96
C VAL A 11 3.61 -4.08 -19.19
N ASP A 12 4.83 -3.53 -19.15
CA ASP A 12 5.80 -3.70 -20.25
C ASP A 12 6.06 -5.19 -20.52
N TYR A 13 6.31 -5.95 -19.46
CA TYR A 13 6.53 -7.40 -19.57
C TYR A 13 5.28 -8.12 -20.08
N LEU A 14 4.11 -7.89 -19.46
CA LEU A 14 2.85 -8.52 -19.88
C LEU A 14 2.53 -8.23 -21.34
N SER A 15 2.79 -7.00 -21.80
CA SER A 15 2.51 -6.57 -23.17
C SER A 15 3.35 -7.30 -24.23
N GLN A 16 4.41 -8.00 -23.84
CA GLN A 16 5.25 -8.81 -24.74
C GLN A 16 4.75 -10.26 -24.84
N LEU A 17 3.86 -10.70 -23.95
CA LEU A 17 3.41 -12.08 -23.93
C LEU A 17 2.31 -12.34 -24.98
N PRO A 18 2.47 -13.34 -25.87
CA PRO A 18 1.51 -13.59 -26.96
C PRO A 18 0.08 -13.92 -26.54
N LYS A 19 -0.10 -14.41 -25.30
CA LYS A 19 -1.40 -14.79 -24.75
C LYS A 19 -2.10 -13.68 -23.97
N VAL A 20 -1.45 -12.51 -23.82
CA VAL A 20 -2.02 -11.37 -23.08
C VAL A 20 -2.72 -10.41 -24.05
N ASP A 21 -3.98 -10.13 -23.77
CA ASP A 21 -4.71 -9.06 -24.43
C ASP A 21 -4.30 -7.71 -23.82
N LYS A 22 -3.51 -6.96 -24.56
CA LYS A 22 -2.98 -5.65 -24.14
C LYS A 22 -4.04 -4.58 -23.91
N THR A 23 -5.25 -4.79 -24.47
CA THR A 23 -6.37 -3.87 -24.33
C THR A 23 -7.17 -4.11 -23.05
N ARG A 24 -6.84 -5.15 -22.31
CA ARG A 24 -7.57 -5.65 -21.14
C ARG A 24 -6.66 -5.88 -19.92
N ILE A 25 -5.75 -4.97 -19.65
CA ILE A 25 -4.86 -5.04 -18.48
C ILE A 25 -5.44 -4.20 -17.36
N GLY A 26 -5.72 -4.82 -16.22
CA GLY A 26 -6.13 -4.16 -14.98
C GLY A 26 -5.01 -4.18 -13.94
N ALA A 27 -5.10 -3.29 -12.96
CA ALA A 27 -4.22 -3.29 -11.78
C ALA A 27 -5.00 -3.64 -10.51
N LEU A 28 -4.46 -4.57 -9.72
CA LEU A 28 -4.90 -4.85 -8.35
C LEU A 28 -3.75 -4.62 -7.40
N GLY A 29 -3.94 -3.72 -6.45
CA GLY A 29 -2.96 -3.47 -5.40
C GLY A 29 -3.51 -3.75 -4.01
N ILE A 30 -2.70 -4.37 -3.14
CA ILE A 30 -3.06 -4.67 -1.75
C ILE A 30 -2.15 -3.85 -0.83
N CYS A 31 -2.73 -3.24 0.24
CA CYS A 31 -2.00 -2.44 1.21
C CYS A 31 -1.17 -1.32 0.55
N GLY A 32 0.13 -1.22 0.84
CA GLY A 32 1.04 -0.30 0.16
C GLY A 32 1.08 -0.47 -1.35
N GLY A 33 0.93 -1.72 -1.85
CA GLY A 33 0.78 -2.01 -3.27
C GLY A 33 -0.44 -1.34 -3.90
N GLY A 34 -1.52 -1.14 -3.13
CA GLY A 34 -2.69 -0.37 -3.55
C GLY A 34 -2.34 1.08 -3.86
N GLY A 35 -1.56 1.72 -2.96
CA GLY A 35 -1.08 3.07 -3.19
C GLY A 35 -0.19 3.19 -4.42
N TYR A 36 0.74 2.25 -4.61
CA TYR A 36 1.63 2.24 -5.78
C TYR A 36 0.87 1.99 -7.09
N SER A 37 -0.12 1.08 -7.10
CA SER A 37 -0.95 0.79 -8.27
C SER A 37 -1.80 2.00 -8.69
N ILE A 38 -2.44 2.68 -7.74
CA ILE A 38 -3.15 3.93 -8.02
C ILE A 38 -2.19 4.97 -8.61
N LYS A 39 -1.01 5.14 -7.98
CA LYS A 39 -0.02 6.13 -8.41
C LYS A 39 0.48 5.87 -9.83
N ALA A 40 0.75 4.62 -10.19
CA ALA A 40 1.14 4.25 -11.55
C ALA A 40 0.00 4.53 -12.56
N ALA A 41 -1.24 4.16 -12.22
CA ALA A 41 -2.39 4.34 -13.11
C ALA A 41 -2.82 5.82 -13.30
N GLN A 42 -2.34 6.74 -12.47
CA GLN A 42 -2.55 8.18 -12.69
C GLN A 42 -1.99 8.61 -14.05
N THR A 43 -0.86 8.06 -14.47
CA THR A 43 -0.17 8.42 -15.72
C THR A 43 -0.11 7.30 -16.73
N ASP A 44 0.01 6.04 -16.33
CA ASP A 44 0.05 4.90 -17.24
C ASP A 44 -1.36 4.45 -17.65
N LYS A 45 -1.82 4.92 -18.79
CA LYS A 45 -3.17 4.66 -19.31
C LYS A 45 -3.33 3.30 -20.01
N ARG A 46 -2.33 2.43 -19.93
CA ARG A 46 -2.43 1.04 -20.34
C ARG A 46 -3.26 0.23 -19.34
N PHE A 47 -3.32 0.65 -18.07
CA PHE A 47 -4.29 0.12 -17.11
C PHE A 47 -5.69 0.54 -17.49
N LYS A 48 -6.58 -0.43 -17.75
CA LYS A 48 -7.98 -0.19 -18.17
C LYS A 48 -8.95 -0.10 -17.00
N SER A 49 -8.58 -0.68 -15.87
CA SER A 49 -9.30 -0.57 -14.59
C SER A 49 -8.33 -0.75 -13.44
N VAL A 50 -8.66 -0.17 -12.28
CA VAL A 50 -7.82 -0.19 -11.09
C VAL A 50 -8.65 -0.63 -9.89
N ALA A 51 -8.15 -1.61 -9.15
CA ALA A 51 -8.75 -2.03 -7.89
C ALA A 51 -7.73 -2.03 -6.76
N THR A 52 -8.18 -1.77 -5.54
CA THR A 52 -7.35 -1.87 -4.34
C THR A 52 -8.06 -2.64 -3.23
N LEU A 53 -7.28 -3.36 -2.43
CA LEU A 53 -7.74 -3.97 -1.18
C LEU A 53 -6.95 -3.38 -0.02
N SER A 54 -7.65 -2.79 0.96
CA SER A 54 -7.05 -2.14 2.14
C SER A 54 -5.88 -1.22 1.75
N MET A 55 -6.11 -0.30 0.80
CA MET A 55 -5.09 0.60 0.30
C MET A 55 -4.41 1.37 1.44
N PHE A 56 -3.08 1.47 1.37
CA PHE A 56 -2.29 2.15 2.36
C PHE A 56 -1.39 3.21 1.70
N ASN A 57 -1.54 4.47 2.13
CA ASN A 57 -0.70 5.57 1.68
C ASN A 57 0.62 5.54 2.45
N THR A 58 1.58 4.78 1.94
CA THR A 58 2.88 4.56 2.60
C THR A 58 3.62 5.85 2.87
N GLY A 59 3.54 6.82 1.97
CA GLY A 59 4.21 8.11 2.13
C GLY A 59 3.58 8.97 3.21
N ASP A 60 2.25 9.08 3.27
CA ASP A 60 1.56 9.77 4.35
C ASP A 60 1.91 9.16 5.70
N ALA A 61 1.87 7.82 5.81
CA ALA A 61 2.22 7.11 7.03
C ALA A 61 3.70 7.31 7.44
N ARG A 62 4.63 7.30 6.49
CA ARG A 62 6.06 7.52 6.77
C ARG A 62 6.37 8.96 7.10
N ARG A 63 5.71 9.91 6.45
CA ARG A 63 5.89 11.35 6.70
C ARG A 63 5.20 11.80 7.97
N ASN A 64 3.92 11.52 8.10
CA ASN A 64 3.07 12.07 9.14
C ASN A 64 2.82 11.14 10.33
N GLY A 65 3.15 9.85 10.20
CA GLY A 65 2.80 8.81 11.17
C GLY A 65 1.34 8.32 11.02
N TYR A 66 1.02 7.23 11.71
CA TYR A 66 -0.35 6.75 11.81
C TYR A 66 -1.27 7.83 12.40
N MET A 67 -2.41 8.05 11.78
CA MET A 67 -3.34 9.15 12.14
C MET A 67 -2.66 10.51 12.24
N ARG A 68 -1.58 10.69 11.48
CA ARG A 68 -0.79 11.95 11.42
C ARG A 68 -0.20 12.37 12.76
N SER A 69 0.13 11.40 13.62
CA SER A 69 0.62 11.58 15.00
C SER A 69 2.10 11.98 15.12
N GLN A 70 2.86 12.03 14.01
CA GLN A 70 4.32 12.26 14.02
C GLN A 70 4.78 13.47 13.20
N LYS A 71 3.90 14.44 12.99
CA LYS A 71 4.24 15.63 12.18
C LYS A 71 5.40 16.45 12.76
N ASP A 72 5.49 16.53 14.07
CA ASP A 72 6.52 17.33 14.75
C ASP A 72 7.95 16.75 14.59
N THR A 73 8.07 15.47 14.28
CA THR A 73 9.37 14.77 14.12
C THR A 73 9.83 14.63 12.66
N ILE A 74 9.09 15.15 11.69
CA ILE A 74 9.39 14.98 10.25
C ILE A 74 10.81 15.43 9.93
N ARG A 75 11.20 16.64 10.33
CA ARG A 75 12.53 17.21 10.04
C ARG A 75 13.65 16.40 10.67
N GLN A 76 13.46 15.95 11.91
CA GLN A 76 14.45 15.12 12.62
C GLN A 76 14.64 13.78 11.90
N ARG A 77 13.56 13.12 11.49
CA ARG A 77 13.61 11.85 10.77
C ARG A 77 14.25 11.97 9.39
N LEU A 78 13.99 13.07 8.67
CA LEU A 78 14.65 13.38 7.40
C LEU A 78 16.15 13.63 7.58
N ALA A 79 16.56 14.36 8.63
CA ALA A 79 17.98 14.57 8.93
C ALA A 79 18.69 13.24 9.25
N ALA A 80 18.07 12.35 10.03
CA ALA A 80 18.60 11.04 10.32
C ALA A 80 18.75 10.16 9.05
N ALA A 81 17.76 10.22 8.15
CA ALA A 81 17.81 9.51 6.87
C ALA A 81 18.91 10.04 5.95
N ALA A 82 19.11 11.36 5.91
CA ALA A 82 20.19 11.99 5.15
C ALA A 82 21.57 11.58 5.69
N ALA A 83 21.73 11.59 7.01
CA ALA A 83 22.99 11.15 7.65
C ALA A 83 23.28 9.66 7.40
N ALA A 84 22.24 8.80 7.42
CA ALA A 84 22.39 7.39 7.07
C ALA A 84 22.85 7.23 5.61
N ARG A 85 22.28 7.98 4.67
CA ARG A 85 22.70 7.96 3.26
C ARG A 85 24.13 8.44 3.07
N GLU A 86 24.52 9.48 3.77
CA GLU A 86 25.90 9.97 3.74
C GLU A 86 26.89 8.91 4.24
N LYS A 87 26.57 8.23 5.35
CA LYS A 87 27.38 7.12 5.89
C LYS A 87 27.46 5.97 4.87
N GLU A 88 26.36 5.59 4.23
CA GLU A 88 26.33 4.55 3.19
C GLU A 88 27.34 4.87 2.05
N ILE A 89 27.36 6.12 1.57
CA ILE A 89 28.28 6.54 0.50
C ILE A 89 29.74 6.52 0.97
N GLN A 90 30.00 6.95 2.21
CA GLN A 90 31.38 7.04 2.74
C GLN A 90 31.97 5.68 3.09
N THR A 91 31.17 4.74 3.59
CA THR A 91 31.65 3.48 4.18
C THR A 91 31.20 2.22 3.44
N GLY A 92 30.18 2.32 2.59
CA GLY A 92 29.50 1.17 1.99
C GLY A 92 28.58 0.42 2.97
N GLU A 93 28.47 0.86 4.23
CA GLU A 93 27.65 0.20 5.25
C GLU A 93 26.20 0.69 5.18
N ILE A 94 25.27 -0.22 4.84
CA ILE A 94 23.83 0.09 4.75
C ILE A 94 23.19 -0.09 6.12
N GLN A 95 22.53 0.96 6.60
CA GLN A 95 21.74 0.93 7.83
C GLN A 95 20.28 0.55 7.54
N TYR A 96 19.78 -0.47 8.23
CA TYR A 96 18.39 -0.93 8.11
C TYR A 96 17.57 -0.53 9.33
N THR A 97 16.27 -0.31 9.11
CA THR A 97 15.29 -0.27 10.20
C THR A 97 15.15 -1.67 10.80
N PRO A 98 14.76 -1.81 12.09
CA PRO A 98 14.38 -3.11 12.62
C PRO A 98 13.27 -3.75 11.79
N GLU A 99 13.23 -5.07 11.73
CA GLU A 99 12.05 -5.78 11.25
C GLU A 99 10.87 -5.48 12.18
N PHE A 100 9.67 -5.43 11.62
CA PHE A 100 8.47 -5.10 12.38
C PHE A 100 8.27 -6.10 13.53
N GLY A 101 8.23 -5.58 14.74
CA GLY A 101 8.07 -6.40 15.94
C GLY A 101 9.31 -7.20 16.38
N ALA A 102 10.49 -7.02 15.74
CA ALA A 102 11.71 -7.71 16.14
C ALA A 102 12.07 -7.44 17.61
N GLY A 103 12.24 -8.51 18.37
CA GLY A 103 12.59 -8.45 19.80
C GLY A 103 11.43 -8.10 20.74
N MET A 104 10.20 -7.98 20.26
CA MET A 104 9.03 -7.76 21.12
C MET A 104 8.61 -9.05 21.83
N THR A 105 8.26 -8.93 23.11
CA THR A 105 7.65 -10.03 23.86
C THR A 105 6.15 -10.15 23.53
N PRO A 106 5.52 -11.31 23.79
CA PRO A 106 4.06 -11.47 23.61
C PRO A 106 3.23 -10.41 24.36
N GLU A 107 3.67 -10.01 25.56
CA GLU A 107 3.00 -8.98 26.36
C GLU A 107 3.12 -7.60 25.71
N GLN A 108 4.28 -7.29 25.12
CA GLN A 108 4.48 -6.04 24.39
C GLN A 108 3.61 -5.98 23.12
N VAL A 109 3.48 -7.11 22.42
CA VAL A 109 2.59 -7.22 21.26
C VAL A 109 1.13 -7.03 21.67
N ALA A 110 0.69 -7.70 22.73
CA ALA A 110 -0.67 -7.58 23.26
C ALA A 110 -1.01 -6.16 23.73
N ALA A 111 0.01 -5.38 24.15
CA ALA A 111 -0.16 -3.98 24.56
C ALA A 111 -0.27 -3.00 23.38
N ILE A 112 -0.06 -3.44 22.13
CA ILE A 112 -0.24 -2.58 20.95
C ILE A 112 -1.72 -2.29 20.77
N THR A 113 -2.12 -1.04 20.94
CA THR A 113 -3.52 -0.59 20.86
C THR A 113 -4.02 -0.36 19.44
N VAL A 114 -3.11 -0.19 18.46
CA VAL A 114 -3.44 0.00 17.05
C VAL A 114 -3.55 -1.35 16.38
N ASP A 115 -4.76 -1.72 15.95
CA ASP A 115 -5.05 -3.04 15.38
C ASP A 115 -4.19 -3.35 14.14
N LEU A 116 -3.97 -2.37 13.27
CA LEU A 116 -3.09 -2.53 12.09
C LEU A 116 -1.70 -3.06 12.48
N TYR A 117 -1.11 -2.51 13.54
CA TYR A 117 0.23 -2.91 13.97
C TYR A 117 0.22 -4.23 14.75
N ARG A 118 -0.72 -4.42 15.65
CA ARG A 118 -0.84 -5.67 16.41
C ARG A 118 -1.13 -6.86 15.50
N GLN A 119 -2.18 -6.77 14.70
CA GLN A 119 -2.57 -7.83 13.74
C GLN A 119 -1.53 -8.00 12.63
N GLY A 120 -0.87 -6.92 12.19
CA GLY A 120 0.22 -6.97 11.23
C GLY A 120 1.39 -7.79 11.77
N TYR A 121 1.77 -7.60 13.03
CA TYR A 121 2.79 -8.44 13.68
C TYR A 121 2.36 -9.92 13.73
N GLU A 122 1.14 -10.19 14.21
CA GLU A 122 0.59 -11.55 14.28
C GLU A 122 0.60 -12.22 12.91
N TYR A 123 0.22 -11.49 11.85
CA TYR A 123 0.16 -11.99 10.48
C TYR A 123 1.56 -12.23 9.90
N TYR A 124 2.40 -11.21 9.84
CA TYR A 124 3.68 -11.28 9.12
C TYR A 124 4.79 -12.00 9.90
N ALA A 125 4.79 -11.92 11.22
CA ALA A 125 5.84 -12.49 12.05
C ALA A 125 5.49 -13.85 12.68
N GLN A 126 4.19 -14.23 12.71
CA GLN A 126 3.74 -15.45 13.37
C GLN A 126 2.93 -16.35 12.43
N THR A 127 1.65 -16.03 12.18
CA THR A 127 0.69 -16.97 11.58
C THR A 127 0.90 -17.21 10.09
N HIS A 128 1.40 -16.21 9.35
CA HIS A 128 1.63 -16.25 7.91
C HIS A 128 3.07 -15.83 7.56
N PHE A 129 3.98 -16.08 8.48
CA PHE A 129 5.39 -15.78 8.26
C PHE A 129 5.93 -16.51 7.03
N HIS A 130 6.69 -15.78 6.22
CA HIS A 130 7.44 -16.35 5.10
C HIS A 130 8.87 -15.77 5.09
N PRO A 131 9.91 -16.61 4.91
CA PRO A 131 11.32 -16.16 5.04
C PRO A 131 11.71 -15.07 4.04
N ASN A 132 11.01 -14.98 2.91
CA ASN A 132 11.22 -13.94 1.89
C ASN A 132 10.39 -12.67 2.14
N SER A 133 9.52 -12.67 3.16
CA SER A 133 8.74 -11.49 3.55
C SER A 133 9.54 -10.65 4.54
N LYS A 134 10.19 -9.60 4.04
CA LYS A 134 10.96 -8.66 4.87
C LYS A 134 10.15 -7.40 5.13
N THR A 135 10.12 -6.99 6.39
CA THR A 135 9.40 -5.78 6.83
C THR A 135 10.32 -4.60 7.11
N ASN A 136 11.64 -4.83 7.10
CA ASN A 136 12.63 -3.77 7.23
C ASN A 136 12.85 -3.01 5.91
N SER A 137 13.41 -1.83 6.01
CA SER A 137 13.85 -0.99 4.89
C SER A 137 15.18 -0.31 5.24
N THR A 138 15.88 0.21 4.24
CA THR A 138 17.05 1.04 4.54
C THR A 138 16.59 2.35 5.20
N VAL A 139 17.36 2.86 6.16
CA VAL A 139 17.03 4.14 6.82
C VAL A 139 17.04 5.27 5.80
N SER A 140 17.99 5.27 4.87
CA SER A 140 18.11 6.25 3.78
C SER A 140 16.91 6.30 2.84
N SER A 141 16.19 5.16 2.64
CA SER A 141 14.99 5.12 1.79
C SER A 141 13.83 5.98 2.30
N LEU A 142 13.89 6.43 3.56
CA LEU A 142 12.88 7.33 4.11
C LEU A 142 12.81 8.68 3.36
N LEU A 143 13.91 9.11 2.73
CA LEU A 143 13.94 10.31 1.89
C LEU A 143 12.91 10.21 0.75
N ASP A 144 12.93 9.10 0.01
CA ASP A 144 12.00 8.87 -1.10
C ASP A 144 10.58 8.52 -0.59
N LEU A 145 10.50 7.73 0.49
CA LEU A 145 9.22 7.30 1.05
C LEU A 145 8.39 8.46 1.59
N MET A 146 9.03 9.47 2.19
CA MET A 146 8.33 10.67 2.70
C MET A 146 7.87 11.62 1.59
N GLU A 147 8.48 11.56 0.40
CA GLU A 147 8.04 12.34 -0.76
C GLU A 147 6.77 11.75 -1.40
N PHE A 148 6.62 10.44 -1.34
CA PHE A 148 5.48 9.75 -1.93
C PHE A 148 4.15 10.19 -1.29
N ASP A 149 3.13 10.41 -2.13
CA ASP A 149 1.74 10.59 -1.71
C ASP A 149 0.79 10.13 -2.80
N VAL A 150 -0.13 9.23 -2.45
CA VAL A 150 -1.15 8.72 -3.37
C VAL A 150 -2.10 9.83 -3.81
N ASN A 151 -2.41 10.79 -2.93
CA ASN A 151 -3.33 11.88 -3.20
C ASN A 151 -2.80 12.88 -4.24
N THR A 152 -1.46 12.98 -4.40
CA THR A 152 -0.90 13.89 -5.40
C THR A 152 -1.30 13.44 -6.79
N ASN A 153 -2.03 14.29 -7.54
CA ASN A 153 -2.53 14.05 -8.89
C ASN A 153 -3.51 12.86 -9.02
N VAL A 154 -4.20 12.46 -7.94
CA VAL A 154 -5.15 11.34 -8.00
C VAL A 154 -6.38 11.65 -8.87
N ASP A 155 -6.67 12.91 -9.10
CA ASP A 155 -7.65 13.41 -10.08
C ASP A 155 -7.33 13.02 -11.53
N LEU A 156 -6.09 12.60 -11.82
CA LEU A 156 -5.73 12.04 -13.12
C LEU A 156 -6.26 10.61 -13.35
N ILE A 157 -6.76 9.93 -12.32
CA ILE A 157 -7.45 8.64 -12.50
C ILE A 157 -8.75 8.87 -13.24
N ASN A 158 -8.82 8.38 -14.48
CA ASN A 158 -10.03 8.42 -15.32
C ASN A 158 -10.52 7.02 -15.70
N GLN A 159 -9.83 5.98 -15.25
CA GLN A 159 -10.23 4.59 -15.40
C GLN A 159 -11.31 4.23 -14.36
N PRO A 160 -12.10 3.16 -14.60
CA PRO A 160 -12.91 2.54 -13.55
C PRO A 160 -12.05 2.22 -12.32
N LEU A 161 -12.54 2.64 -11.14
CA LEU A 161 -11.81 2.50 -9.86
C LEU A 161 -12.66 1.77 -8.82
N LEU A 162 -12.16 0.66 -8.29
CA LEU A 162 -12.75 -0.02 -7.15
C LEU A 162 -11.80 0.06 -5.96
N MET A 163 -12.27 0.60 -4.84
CA MET A 163 -11.51 0.58 -3.60
C MET A 163 -12.25 -0.26 -2.55
N ILE A 164 -11.60 -1.33 -2.08
CA ILE A 164 -12.14 -2.24 -1.06
C ILE A 164 -11.35 -2.02 0.22
N ALA A 165 -12.04 -1.90 1.36
CA ALA A 165 -11.42 -1.81 2.66
C ALA A 165 -12.29 -2.49 3.74
N GLY A 166 -11.68 -2.89 4.85
CA GLY A 166 -12.43 -3.30 6.02
C GLY A 166 -13.16 -2.10 6.66
N GLU A 167 -14.43 -2.28 7.01
CA GLU A 167 -15.24 -1.23 7.65
C GLU A 167 -14.63 -0.76 8.98
N LYS A 168 -14.01 -1.69 9.73
CA LYS A 168 -13.33 -1.44 11.00
C LYS A 168 -11.83 -1.24 10.87
N ALA A 169 -11.32 -1.10 9.63
CA ALA A 169 -9.90 -0.85 9.46
C ALA A 169 -9.54 0.53 10.01
N ASP A 170 -8.60 0.57 10.92
CA ASP A 170 -8.06 1.81 11.50
C ASP A 170 -7.28 2.66 10.47
N SER A 171 -6.95 2.07 9.31
CA SER A 171 -6.39 2.76 8.14
C SER A 171 -7.46 3.19 7.11
N LEU A 172 -8.76 2.97 7.37
CA LEU A 172 -9.85 3.25 6.42
C LEU A 172 -9.83 4.69 5.92
N TYR A 173 -9.46 5.64 6.78
CA TYR A 173 -9.38 7.07 6.43
C TYR A 173 -8.49 7.35 5.21
N MET A 174 -7.40 6.57 5.01
CA MET A 174 -6.52 6.73 3.85
C MET A 174 -7.24 6.34 2.54
N THR A 175 -8.02 5.25 2.59
CA THR A 175 -8.82 4.80 1.44
C THR A 175 -9.93 5.80 1.11
N GLU A 176 -10.65 6.29 2.13
CA GLU A 176 -11.73 7.27 1.96
C GLU A 176 -11.23 8.60 1.40
N GLU A 177 -10.09 9.08 1.88
CA GLU A 177 -9.47 10.31 1.39
C GLU A 177 -9.07 10.21 -0.09
N VAL A 178 -8.39 9.13 -0.48
CA VAL A 178 -8.01 8.89 -1.87
C VAL A 178 -9.25 8.71 -2.76
N PHE A 179 -10.26 7.98 -2.31
CA PHE A 179 -11.52 7.80 -3.03
C PHE A 179 -12.23 9.13 -3.27
N ALA A 180 -12.30 9.99 -2.26
CA ALA A 180 -12.92 11.30 -2.38
C ALA A 180 -12.16 12.18 -3.40
N ASN A 181 -10.83 12.16 -3.35
CA ASN A 181 -9.96 12.99 -4.20
C ASN A 181 -9.82 12.46 -5.64
N ALA A 182 -10.18 11.20 -5.93
CA ALA A 182 -10.18 10.65 -7.28
C ALA A 182 -11.38 11.18 -8.10
N THR A 183 -11.33 12.46 -8.45
CA THR A 183 -12.41 13.19 -9.12
C THR A 183 -12.40 13.08 -10.64
N GLY A 184 -11.37 12.47 -11.23
CA GLY A 184 -11.23 12.29 -12.68
C GLY A 184 -12.11 11.18 -13.27
N THR A 185 -12.82 10.41 -12.44
CA THR A 185 -13.74 9.36 -12.87
C THR A 185 -15.01 9.35 -12.02
N ASP A 186 -16.16 9.27 -12.70
CA ASP A 186 -17.45 9.00 -12.07
C ASP A 186 -17.71 7.49 -11.91
N ASN A 187 -16.94 6.65 -12.65
CA ASN A 187 -17.03 5.20 -12.56
C ASN A 187 -16.12 4.69 -11.42
N LYS A 188 -16.48 5.05 -10.20
CA LYS A 188 -15.74 4.62 -9.00
C LYS A 188 -16.67 4.08 -7.93
N GLU A 189 -16.17 3.08 -7.19
CA GLU A 189 -16.90 2.45 -6.10
C GLU A 189 -15.98 2.24 -4.91
N LEU A 190 -16.50 2.56 -3.70
CA LEU A 190 -15.91 2.21 -2.42
C LEU A 190 -16.74 1.11 -1.78
N PHE A 191 -16.16 -0.09 -1.65
CA PHE A 191 -16.80 -1.23 -0.98
C PHE A 191 -16.15 -1.46 0.38
N LYS A 192 -16.92 -1.28 1.45
CA LYS A 192 -16.49 -1.54 2.82
C LYS A 192 -16.97 -2.92 3.25
N ILE A 193 -16.04 -3.82 3.58
CA ILE A 193 -16.36 -5.17 4.08
C ILE A 193 -16.83 -5.05 5.53
N PRO A 194 -18.09 -5.39 5.85
CA PRO A 194 -18.64 -5.20 7.18
C PRO A 194 -17.84 -5.97 8.25
N GLY A 195 -17.49 -5.29 9.34
CA GLY A 195 -16.82 -5.87 10.49
C GLY A 195 -15.33 -6.20 10.30
N ALA A 196 -14.79 -6.16 9.09
CA ALA A 196 -13.39 -6.48 8.81
C ALA A 196 -12.44 -5.35 9.25
N THR A 197 -11.28 -5.71 9.77
CA THR A 197 -10.13 -4.81 9.96
C THR A 197 -9.22 -4.81 8.72
N HIS A 198 -8.13 -4.03 8.75
CA HIS A 198 -7.19 -3.97 7.64
C HIS A 198 -6.56 -5.33 7.32
N ILE A 199 -5.97 -5.99 8.31
CA ILE A 199 -5.23 -7.24 8.12
C ILE A 199 -6.17 -8.44 7.90
N GLU A 200 -7.34 -8.45 8.52
CA GLU A 200 -8.30 -9.54 8.37
C GLU A 200 -8.79 -9.72 6.93
N THR A 201 -8.81 -8.64 6.13
CA THR A 201 -9.17 -8.71 4.70
C THR A 201 -8.21 -9.56 3.87
N TYR A 202 -7.00 -9.89 4.39
CA TYR A 202 -5.99 -10.64 3.65
C TYR A 202 -6.20 -12.15 3.73
N TRP A 203 -6.77 -12.64 4.83
CA TRP A 203 -6.72 -14.07 5.12
C TRP A 203 -7.99 -14.69 5.71
N LYS A 204 -8.87 -13.90 6.36
CA LYS A 204 -10.12 -14.47 6.88
C LYS A 204 -11.06 -14.84 5.75
N PRO A 205 -11.47 -16.15 5.62
CA PRO A 205 -12.19 -16.64 4.46
C PRO A 205 -13.46 -15.85 4.13
N GLU A 206 -14.22 -15.44 5.14
CA GLU A 206 -15.46 -14.68 4.98
C GLU A 206 -15.24 -13.28 4.40
N TYR A 207 -14.12 -12.64 4.69
CA TYR A 207 -13.77 -11.32 4.17
C TYR A 207 -13.09 -11.42 2.80
N VAL A 208 -12.20 -12.41 2.64
CA VAL A 208 -11.55 -12.71 1.36
C VAL A 208 -12.60 -13.05 0.31
N LYS A 209 -13.61 -13.85 0.66
CA LYS A 209 -14.69 -14.19 -0.27
C LYS A 209 -15.43 -12.94 -0.77
N GLN A 210 -15.80 -12.03 0.12
CA GLN A 210 -16.49 -10.79 -0.26
C GLN A 210 -15.62 -9.93 -1.20
N ALA A 211 -14.31 -9.82 -0.88
CA ALA A 211 -13.37 -9.09 -1.73
C ALA A 211 -13.24 -9.73 -3.11
N VAL A 212 -13.08 -11.06 -3.18
CA VAL A 212 -12.95 -11.80 -4.44
C VAL A 212 -14.22 -11.70 -5.31
N ASP A 213 -15.40 -11.87 -4.71
CA ASP A 213 -16.67 -11.73 -5.43
C ASP A 213 -16.79 -10.33 -6.06
N LYS A 214 -16.44 -9.28 -5.29
CA LYS A 214 -16.47 -7.90 -5.76
C LYS A 214 -15.45 -7.61 -6.86
N LEU A 215 -14.21 -8.08 -6.70
CA LEU A 215 -13.15 -7.95 -7.69
C LEU A 215 -13.49 -8.68 -8.99
N THR A 216 -14.04 -9.90 -8.88
CA THR A 216 -14.44 -10.69 -10.06
C THR A 216 -15.54 -9.97 -10.86
N ALA A 217 -16.55 -9.45 -10.18
CA ALA A 217 -17.61 -8.69 -10.84
C ALA A 217 -17.07 -7.40 -11.49
N PHE A 218 -16.19 -6.67 -10.79
CA PHE A 218 -15.59 -5.44 -11.28
C PHE A 218 -14.69 -5.67 -12.50
N PHE A 219 -13.74 -6.57 -12.43
CA PHE A 219 -12.85 -6.84 -13.56
C PHE A 219 -13.58 -7.52 -14.72
N GLY A 220 -14.55 -8.40 -14.45
CA GLY A 220 -15.39 -9.00 -15.49
C GLY A 220 -16.25 -7.99 -16.27
N LYS A 221 -16.56 -6.84 -15.65
CA LYS A 221 -17.29 -5.74 -16.31
C LYS A 221 -16.36 -4.79 -17.08
N HIS A 222 -15.14 -4.60 -16.62
CA HIS A 222 -14.27 -3.52 -17.07
C HIS A 222 -13.01 -3.97 -17.82
N LEU A 223 -12.78 -5.26 -17.92
CA LEU A 223 -11.77 -5.91 -18.74
C LEU A 223 -12.41 -6.90 -19.69
#